data_9b8fcc7bc7b403f3a3930ce92732a0e8
#
_entry.id   9b8fcc7bc7b403f3a3930ce92732a0e8
#
_cell.length_a   1.000
_cell.length_b   1.000
_cell.length_c   1.000
_cell.angle_alpha   90.00
_cell.angle_beta   90.00
_cell.angle_gamma   90.00
#
_symmetry.space_group_name_H-M   'P 1'
#
loop_
_entity.id
_entity.type
_entity.pdbx_description
1 polymer ?
#
loop_
_entity_poly.entity_id
_entity_poly.type
_entity_poly.pdbx_seq_one_letter_code
_entity_poly.pdbx_strand_id
1 'polypeptide(L)'
;MTPAPSPSAGSPGPEKASAEHRAPHGAADSTAAGLPDLASRSYGGSVVAASDESFAERQALILPGRPGFRPGTFGARGQVYDGWETRRRRDDGHDWALVRLGMPGVVRHVVIDTAWFTGNYPPYASVGACAAEGHPSPDELLAAAWTEIVPRVRLSGDAAHGFPVADPRRYTHVRLNIFPDGGVARLRVHGEVVPDPALLAGLTIDLAALENGALVTGCSDDFYSSPVNVIAPGLPRHQAEGWETARRRDGGNDWLTVRLAVPGVIQVAELDTTNLVYNAPAAASLKGADLRGRATGLHGSGAPGEDEWFELLPLTRLQPDTRHRFRLAAARAATHVRLDIHPDGGLARLRLHGAPVT
;
A
#
# COMPACT_ATOMS: atom_id res chain seq x y z
N MET A 1 -58.77 15.28 49.70
CA MET A 1 -58.51 15.74 48.30
C MET A 1 -57.06 16.14 48.21
N THR A 2 -56.25 15.23 47.72
CA THR A 2 -54.80 15.44 47.53
C THR A 2 -54.57 15.72 46.03
N PRO A 3 -53.80 16.77 45.65
CA PRO A 3 -53.56 17.05 44.21
C PRO A 3 -52.53 16.12 43.64
N ALA A 4 -52.71 15.74 42.36
CA ALA A 4 -51.86 14.90 41.58
C ALA A 4 -50.54 15.59 41.21
N PRO A 5 -49.43 14.84 41.00
CA PRO A 5 -48.14 15.42 40.59
C PRO A 5 -48.10 15.70 39.07
N SER A 6 -47.46 16.80 38.71
CA SER A 6 -47.17 17.26 37.33
C SER A 6 -46.17 16.33 36.62
N PRO A 7 -46.24 16.22 35.29
CA PRO A 7 -45.30 15.38 34.54
C PRO A 7 -43.93 16.02 34.44
N SER A 8 -42.87 15.24 34.65
CA SER A 8 -41.47 15.56 34.49
C SER A 8 -41.09 15.77 33.02
N ALA A 9 -40.39 16.88 32.73
CA ALA A 9 -39.82 17.16 31.46
C ALA A 9 -38.75 16.11 31.07
N GLY A 10 -38.92 15.51 29.91
CA GLY A 10 -37.97 14.56 29.34
C GLY A 10 -36.66 15.26 28.92
N SER A 11 -35.56 14.63 29.28
CA SER A 11 -34.22 15.01 28.82
C SER A 11 -34.09 14.81 27.30
N PRO A 12 -33.44 15.73 26.56
CA PRO A 12 -33.17 15.50 25.15
C PRO A 12 -32.14 14.39 24.99
N GLY A 13 -32.46 13.38 24.16
CA GLY A 13 -31.58 12.32 23.78
C GLY A 13 -30.40 12.82 22.95
N PRO A 14 -29.29 12.06 22.83
CA PRO A 14 -28.12 12.49 22.09
C PRO A 14 -28.46 12.65 20.60
N GLU A 15 -28.25 13.87 20.12
CA GLU A 15 -28.35 14.24 18.72
C GLU A 15 -27.35 13.40 17.91
N LYS A 16 -27.87 12.57 17.00
CA LYS A 16 -27.06 11.83 16.04
C LYS A 16 -26.38 12.83 15.12
N ALA A 17 -25.08 13.03 15.32
CA ALA A 17 -24.24 13.72 14.36
C ALA A 17 -24.33 12.97 13.02
N SER A 18 -24.99 13.58 12.05
CA SER A 18 -25.03 13.14 10.67
C SER A 18 -23.58 13.17 10.14
N ALA A 19 -23.02 11.99 9.88
CA ALA A 19 -21.84 11.84 9.06
C ALA A 19 -22.20 12.33 7.65
N GLU A 20 -21.87 13.57 7.33
CA GLU A 20 -21.95 14.07 5.97
C GLU A 20 -21.06 13.16 5.09
N HIS A 21 -21.71 12.48 4.16
CA HIS A 21 -21.08 11.71 3.11
C HIS A 21 -20.36 12.70 2.18
N ARG A 22 -19.09 12.96 2.48
CA ARG A 22 -18.23 13.76 1.60
C ARG A 22 -17.92 12.93 0.36
N ALA A 23 -18.11 13.54 -0.82
CA ALA A 23 -17.75 12.93 -2.10
C ALA A 23 -16.29 12.43 -2.08
N PRO A 24 -15.95 11.33 -2.76
CA PRO A 24 -14.59 10.84 -2.79
C PRO A 24 -13.68 11.94 -3.35
N HIS A 25 -12.64 12.30 -2.58
CA HIS A 25 -11.57 13.15 -3.08
C HIS A 25 -11.06 12.56 -4.39
N GLY A 26 -10.94 13.40 -5.41
CA GLY A 26 -10.69 13.14 -6.81
C GLY A 26 -10.14 11.78 -7.16
N ALA A 27 -10.69 11.17 -8.21
CA ALA A 27 -10.30 9.87 -8.71
C ALA A 27 -8.78 9.73 -8.69
N ALA A 28 -8.27 8.70 -8.00
CA ALA A 28 -6.88 8.31 -8.13
C ALA A 28 -6.61 8.15 -9.63
N ASP A 29 -5.60 8.86 -10.12
CA ASP A 29 -5.21 8.80 -11.53
C ASP A 29 -5.02 7.33 -11.90
N SER A 30 -5.58 6.88 -13.01
CA SER A 30 -5.60 5.47 -13.43
C SER A 30 -4.18 4.87 -13.55
N THR A 31 -3.15 5.70 -13.65
CA THR A 31 -1.73 5.33 -13.67
C THR A 31 -1.21 4.76 -12.34
N ALA A 32 -1.84 5.06 -11.21
CA ALA A 32 -1.46 4.52 -9.90
C ALA A 32 -2.24 3.25 -9.51
N ALA A 33 -3.26 2.87 -10.31
CA ALA A 33 -4.13 1.74 -10.01
C ALA A 33 -3.31 0.43 -9.94
N GLY A 34 -3.34 -0.24 -8.78
CA GLY A 34 -2.65 -1.51 -8.55
C GLY A 34 -1.17 -1.40 -8.13
N LEU A 35 -0.55 -0.21 -8.16
CA LEU A 35 0.82 -0.04 -7.68
C LEU A 35 0.87 0.21 -6.17
N PRO A 36 1.79 -0.45 -5.44
CA PRO A 36 1.98 -0.22 -4.01
C PRO A 36 2.50 1.19 -3.71
N ASP A 37 2.16 1.71 -2.53
CA ASP A 37 2.76 2.93 -1.99
C ASP A 37 4.12 2.58 -1.34
N LEU A 38 5.20 2.81 -2.06
CA LEU A 38 6.57 2.50 -1.65
C LEU A 38 6.99 3.22 -0.35
N ALA A 39 6.38 4.37 -0.04
CA ALA A 39 6.66 5.15 1.15
C ALA A 39 5.85 4.72 2.37
N SER A 40 4.83 3.87 2.21
CA SER A 40 3.90 3.51 3.27
C SER A 40 4.59 2.99 4.53
N ARG A 41 4.12 3.47 5.69
CA ARG A 41 4.56 2.95 6.99
C ARG A 41 4.29 1.45 7.16
N SER A 42 3.21 0.95 6.56
CA SER A 42 2.88 -0.49 6.57
C SER A 42 3.93 -1.35 5.89
N TYR A 43 4.71 -0.78 5.00
CA TYR A 43 5.77 -1.47 4.26
C TYR A 43 7.18 -1.10 4.75
N GLY A 44 7.29 -0.47 5.91
CA GLY A 44 8.57 -0.11 6.51
C GLY A 44 9.09 1.28 6.12
N GLY A 45 8.29 2.11 5.45
CA GLY A 45 8.62 3.51 5.18
C GLY A 45 8.85 4.30 6.46
N SER A 46 9.71 5.32 6.39
CA SER A 46 10.04 6.17 7.54
C SER A 46 10.37 7.58 7.11
N VAL A 47 9.81 8.58 7.77
CA VAL A 47 10.26 9.97 7.63
C VAL A 47 11.47 10.17 8.52
N VAL A 48 12.67 10.07 7.94
CA VAL A 48 13.94 10.04 8.68
C VAL A 48 14.33 11.40 9.24
N ALA A 49 13.92 12.49 8.57
CA ALA A 49 14.12 13.85 9.05
C ALA A 49 13.08 14.81 8.45
N ALA A 50 12.86 15.93 9.10
CA ALA A 50 12.11 17.07 8.60
C ALA A 50 12.75 18.37 9.10
N SER A 51 12.59 19.45 8.35
CA SER A 51 13.08 20.79 8.74
C SER A 51 12.36 21.33 9.98
N ASP A 52 11.08 21.03 10.12
CA ASP A 52 10.22 21.43 11.23
C ASP A 52 9.04 20.45 11.38
N GLU A 53 8.57 20.26 12.59
CA GLU A 53 7.36 19.48 12.94
C GLU A 53 6.68 20.06 14.18
N SER A 54 6.70 21.38 14.27
CA SER A 54 6.25 22.08 15.48
C SER A 54 4.77 21.90 15.77
N PHE A 55 3.92 21.83 14.76
CA PHE A 55 2.47 21.67 14.94
C PHE A 55 2.02 20.21 14.83
N ALA A 56 2.55 19.43 13.89
CA ALA A 56 2.19 18.02 13.75
C ALA A 56 3.37 17.17 13.26
N GLU A 57 3.41 15.95 13.75
CA GLU A 57 4.53 15.02 13.58
C GLU A 57 4.69 14.55 12.14
N ARG A 58 5.93 14.53 11.66
CA ARG A 58 6.31 14.15 10.31
C ARG A 58 5.88 12.73 9.90
N GLN A 59 5.82 11.77 10.85
CA GLN A 59 5.46 10.38 10.53
C GLN A 59 4.02 10.23 10.01
N ALA A 60 3.14 11.19 10.27
CA ALA A 60 1.78 11.20 9.75
C ALA A 60 1.73 11.24 8.21
N LEU A 61 2.77 11.80 7.55
CA LEU A 61 2.87 11.85 6.08
C LEU A 61 2.69 10.49 5.39
N ILE A 62 3.16 9.41 6.01
CA ILE A 62 3.24 8.08 5.40
C ILE A 62 2.35 7.03 6.08
N LEU A 63 1.44 7.44 6.96
CA LEU A 63 0.45 6.53 7.55
C LEU A 63 -0.47 5.96 6.47
N PRO A 64 -0.83 4.68 6.53
CA PRO A 64 -1.53 3.98 5.44
C PRO A 64 -2.96 4.47 5.21
N GLY A 65 -3.69 4.88 6.20
CA GLY A 65 -5.09 5.26 6.09
C GLY A 65 -5.32 6.62 5.42
N ARG A 66 -6.59 6.90 5.11
CA ARG A 66 -7.02 8.26 4.76
C ARG A 66 -6.85 9.16 5.98
N PRO A 67 -6.49 10.44 5.78
CA PRO A 67 -6.39 11.38 6.89
C PRO A 67 -7.77 11.62 7.52
N GLY A 68 -7.82 11.55 8.85
CA GLY A 68 -9.00 11.88 9.62
C GLY A 68 -8.97 13.31 10.14
N PHE A 69 -10.13 13.85 10.51
CA PHE A 69 -10.21 15.15 11.16
C PHE A 69 -11.27 15.12 12.27
N ARG A 70 -10.92 15.70 13.41
CA ARG A 70 -11.83 15.87 14.53
C ARG A 70 -11.93 17.36 14.84
N PRO A 71 -12.99 18.05 14.38
CA PRO A 71 -13.19 19.47 14.64
C PRO A 71 -13.13 19.79 16.13
N GLY A 72 -12.54 20.93 16.48
CA GLY A 72 -12.48 21.40 17.86
C GLY A 72 -11.57 20.62 18.80
N THR A 73 -10.75 19.70 18.26
CA THR A 73 -9.76 18.97 19.07
C THR A 73 -8.46 19.75 19.12
N PHE A 74 -8.06 20.19 20.33
CA PHE A 74 -6.84 20.95 20.57
C PHE A 74 -5.89 20.19 21.47
N GLY A 75 -4.61 20.20 21.14
CA GLY A 75 -3.52 19.69 21.96
C GLY A 75 -2.57 20.80 22.40
N ALA A 76 -1.44 20.44 23.01
CA ALA A 76 -0.44 21.41 23.45
C ALA A 76 0.18 22.25 22.30
N ARG A 77 0.04 21.78 21.06
CA ARG A 77 0.59 22.41 19.84
C ARG A 77 -0.48 23.14 19.01
N GLY A 78 -1.71 23.32 19.52
CA GLY A 78 -2.83 23.92 18.82
C GLY A 78 -3.87 22.89 18.37
N GLN A 79 -4.60 23.18 17.28
CA GLN A 79 -5.58 22.27 16.72
C GLN A 79 -4.89 21.00 16.17
N VAL A 80 -5.45 19.83 16.47
CA VAL A 80 -4.89 18.55 16.03
C VAL A 80 -5.31 18.25 14.60
N TYR A 81 -4.32 18.12 13.72
CA TYR A 81 -4.47 17.64 12.34
C TYR A 81 -3.81 16.25 12.19
N ASP A 82 -4.41 15.41 11.37
CA ASP A 82 -3.83 14.12 10.96
C ASP A 82 -2.97 14.32 9.71
N GLY A 83 -1.74 14.80 9.92
CA GLY A 83 -0.78 15.12 8.88
C GLY A 83 0.50 15.68 9.50
N TRP A 84 1.44 16.06 8.67
CA TRP A 84 2.64 16.81 9.04
C TRP A 84 2.36 18.30 8.88
N GLU A 85 2.72 19.12 9.88
CA GLU A 85 2.51 20.56 9.83
C GLU A 85 3.69 21.30 10.47
N THR A 86 4.24 22.25 9.71
CA THR A 86 5.35 23.12 10.11
C THR A 86 4.85 24.44 10.66
N ARG A 87 5.68 25.11 11.47
CA ARG A 87 5.42 26.49 11.88
C ARG A 87 5.54 27.43 10.69
N ARG A 88 4.87 28.58 10.79
CA ARG A 88 5.01 29.64 9.77
C ARG A 88 6.43 30.17 9.73
N ARG A 89 7.07 30.07 8.55
CA ARG A 89 8.40 30.63 8.32
C ARG A 89 8.39 32.15 8.33
N ARG A 90 9.52 32.71 8.81
CA ARG A 90 9.75 34.17 8.86
C ARG A 90 11.03 34.57 8.11
N ASP A 91 11.64 33.62 7.43
CA ASP A 91 12.87 33.77 6.63
C ASP A 91 12.63 33.33 5.18
N ASP A 92 13.60 33.65 4.30
CA ASP A 92 13.60 33.17 2.94
C ASP A 92 14.06 31.69 2.93
N GLY A 93 13.14 30.81 2.69
CA GLY A 93 13.43 29.37 2.67
C GLY A 93 12.19 28.55 2.41
N HIS A 94 12.32 27.26 2.64
CA HIS A 94 11.21 26.31 2.51
C HIS A 94 11.38 25.15 3.50
N ASP A 95 10.30 24.50 3.80
CA ASP A 95 10.32 23.31 4.65
C ASP A 95 10.39 22.03 3.82
N TRP A 96 10.93 20.98 4.42
CA TRP A 96 11.13 19.70 3.76
C TRP A 96 11.00 18.52 4.73
N ALA A 97 10.67 17.35 4.17
CA ALA A 97 10.70 16.07 4.84
C ALA A 97 11.45 15.03 4.00
N LEU A 98 12.37 14.29 4.62
CA LEU A 98 13.12 13.19 4.02
C LEU A 98 12.43 11.86 4.35
N VAL A 99 12.02 11.14 3.33
CA VAL A 99 11.31 9.87 3.47
C VAL A 99 12.16 8.74 2.90
N ARG A 100 12.54 7.79 3.74
CA ARG A 100 13.07 6.50 3.29
C ARG A 100 11.91 5.64 2.80
N LEU A 101 11.99 5.16 1.58
CA LEU A 101 11.04 4.19 1.06
C LEU A 101 11.16 2.86 1.81
N GLY A 102 10.03 2.29 2.20
CA GLY A 102 10.00 0.96 2.81
C GLY A 102 10.36 -0.14 1.81
N MET A 103 10.01 0.12 0.55
CA MET A 103 10.35 -0.73 -0.58
C MET A 103 11.03 0.14 -1.65
N PRO A 104 12.35 0.03 -1.84
CA PRO A 104 13.04 0.72 -2.93
C PRO A 104 12.48 0.31 -4.29
N GLY A 105 12.39 1.26 -5.22
CA GLY A 105 11.79 0.95 -6.51
C GLY A 105 11.77 2.10 -7.50
N VAL A 106 11.13 1.86 -8.63
CA VAL A 106 10.88 2.86 -9.68
C VAL A 106 9.58 3.59 -9.36
N VAL A 107 9.67 4.88 -9.08
CA VAL A 107 8.49 5.71 -8.79
C VAL A 107 7.72 5.97 -10.08
N ARG A 108 6.40 5.74 -10.07
CA ARG A 108 5.51 5.96 -11.22
C ARG A 108 4.51 7.08 -10.98
N HIS A 109 4.13 7.30 -9.74
CA HIS A 109 3.14 8.31 -9.40
C HIS A 109 3.35 8.82 -7.97
N VAL A 110 3.20 10.12 -7.76
CA VAL A 110 3.27 10.75 -6.45
C VAL A 110 1.93 11.42 -6.15
N VAL A 111 1.42 11.28 -4.93
CA VAL A 111 0.26 12.03 -4.45
C VAL A 111 0.66 12.89 -3.26
N ILE A 112 0.37 14.19 -3.34
CA ILE A 112 0.49 15.13 -2.23
C ILE A 112 -0.94 15.49 -1.80
N ASP A 113 -1.33 15.04 -0.62
CA ASP A 113 -2.69 15.20 -0.09
C ASP A 113 -2.69 16.28 1.00
N THR A 114 -3.46 17.33 0.79
CA THR A 114 -3.67 18.45 1.73
C THR A 114 -5.02 18.37 2.44
N ALA A 115 -5.64 17.19 2.49
CA ALA A 115 -6.95 16.99 3.12
C ALA A 115 -7.00 17.64 4.51
N TRP A 116 -8.08 18.39 4.78
CA TRP A 116 -8.35 19.14 6.00
C TRP A 116 -7.48 20.39 6.23
N PHE A 117 -6.38 20.57 5.51
CA PHE A 117 -5.60 21.80 5.54
C PHE A 117 -6.20 22.82 4.58
N THR A 118 -7.17 23.60 5.04
CA THR A 118 -7.93 24.53 4.19
C THR A 118 -7.27 25.91 4.06
N GLY A 119 -6.58 26.39 5.11
CA GLY A 119 -5.93 27.71 5.16
C GLY A 119 -4.44 27.68 5.47
N ASN A 120 -3.94 26.54 5.89
CA ASN A 120 -2.56 26.30 6.34
C ASN A 120 -1.83 25.26 5.48
N TYR A 121 -2.34 24.97 4.27
CA TYR A 121 -1.64 24.15 3.28
C TYR A 121 -0.50 24.94 2.61
N PRO A 122 0.55 24.28 2.12
CA PRO A 122 1.62 24.96 1.37
C PRO A 122 1.13 25.36 -0.03
N PRO A 123 1.33 26.62 -0.47
CA PRO A 123 0.92 27.04 -1.82
C PRO A 123 1.62 26.29 -2.95
N TYR A 124 2.83 25.79 -2.72
CA TYR A 124 3.61 25.04 -3.69
C TYR A 124 4.36 23.89 -3.02
N ALA A 125 4.60 22.84 -3.78
CA ALA A 125 5.48 21.73 -3.37
C ALA A 125 6.31 21.22 -4.55
N SER A 126 7.39 20.50 -4.26
CA SER A 126 8.16 19.70 -5.22
C SER A 126 8.59 18.39 -4.58
N VAL A 127 8.94 17.39 -5.39
CA VAL A 127 9.46 16.12 -4.87
C VAL A 127 10.76 15.78 -5.57
N GLY A 128 11.81 15.59 -4.79
CA GLY A 128 13.08 15.01 -5.21
C GLY A 128 13.16 13.53 -4.84
N ALA A 129 13.95 12.76 -5.57
CA ALA A 129 14.29 11.38 -5.26
C ALA A 129 15.79 11.13 -5.33
N CYS A 130 16.31 10.22 -4.52
CA CYS A 130 17.71 9.79 -4.60
C CYS A 130 17.85 8.28 -4.38
N ALA A 131 18.93 7.71 -4.95
CA ALA A 131 19.36 6.34 -4.71
C ALA A 131 20.57 6.40 -3.75
N ALA A 132 20.31 6.19 -2.46
CA ALA A 132 21.32 6.12 -1.41
C ALA A 132 21.14 4.79 -0.69
N GLU A 133 22.01 3.84 -1.01
CA GLU A 133 21.94 2.47 -0.47
C GLU A 133 22.42 2.42 0.98
N GLY A 134 22.09 1.33 1.67
CA GLY A 134 22.42 1.14 3.07
C GLY A 134 21.58 1.97 4.02
N HIS A 135 22.20 2.57 5.02
CA HIS A 135 21.53 3.33 6.08
C HIS A 135 22.13 4.73 6.26
N PRO A 136 21.99 5.61 5.24
CA PRO A 136 22.55 6.95 5.32
C PRO A 136 21.91 7.76 6.44
N SER A 137 22.72 8.56 7.12
CA SER A 137 22.27 9.54 8.09
C SER A 137 21.47 10.68 7.42
N PRO A 138 20.69 11.46 8.17
CA PRO A 138 20.01 12.64 7.61
C PRO A 138 20.97 13.63 6.95
N ASP A 139 22.16 13.85 7.52
CA ASP A 139 23.16 14.79 6.95
C ASP A 139 23.73 14.27 5.63
N GLU A 140 24.02 12.98 5.53
CA GLU A 140 24.43 12.35 4.27
C GLU A 140 23.34 12.45 3.20
N LEU A 141 22.07 12.27 3.59
CA LEU A 141 20.95 12.46 2.69
C LEU A 141 20.79 13.93 2.23
N LEU A 142 20.98 14.90 3.14
CA LEU A 142 20.92 16.32 2.76
C LEU A 142 22.00 16.68 1.75
N ALA A 143 23.17 16.06 1.84
CA ALA A 143 24.29 16.22 0.93
C ALA A 143 24.20 15.37 -0.35
N ALA A 144 23.26 14.43 -0.44
CA ALA A 144 23.12 13.53 -1.58
C ALA A 144 22.68 14.25 -2.86
N ALA A 145 22.93 13.61 -4.01
CA ALA A 145 22.43 14.09 -5.30
C ALA A 145 20.96 13.76 -5.46
N TRP A 146 20.11 14.76 -5.42
CA TRP A 146 18.66 14.64 -5.61
C TRP A 146 18.27 14.92 -7.05
N THR A 147 17.42 14.05 -7.62
CA THR A 147 16.76 14.28 -8.90
C THR A 147 15.35 14.78 -8.62
N GLU A 148 14.96 15.90 -9.21
CA GLU A 148 13.59 16.38 -9.16
C GLU A 148 12.69 15.46 -10.01
N ILE A 149 11.75 14.76 -9.37
CA ILE A 149 10.79 13.86 -10.04
C ILE A 149 9.40 14.48 -10.15
N VAL A 150 9.08 15.44 -9.29
CA VAL A 150 7.92 16.34 -9.41
C VAL A 150 8.46 17.76 -9.28
N PRO A 151 8.38 18.59 -10.34
CA PRO A 151 8.84 19.98 -10.30
C PRO A 151 7.98 20.79 -9.32
N ARG A 152 8.39 22.03 -9.03
CA ARG A 152 7.60 22.92 -8.17
C ARG A 152 6.24 23.18 -8.78
N VAL A 153 5.19 22.65 -8.14
CA VAL A 153 3.80 22.73 -8.57
C VAL A 153 2.95 23.45 -7.55
N ARG A 154 1.88 24.08 -8.01
CA ARG A 154 0.90 24.73 -7.15
C ARG A 154 -0.01 23.68 -6.52
N LEU A 155 -0.32 23.88 -5.24
CA LEU A 155 -1.31 23.08 -4.50
C LEU A 155 -2.54 23.93 -4.17
N SER A 156 -3.63 23.27 -3.83
CA SER A 156 -4.82 23.83 -3.20
C SER A 156 -5.05 23.15 -1.84
N GLY A 157 -5.80 23.79 -0.97
CA GLY A 157 -6.17 23.20 0.31
C GLY A 157 -7.24 22.13 0.14
N ASP A 158 -7.27 21.17 1.08
CA ASP A 158 -8.28 20.13 1.18
C ASP A 158 -8.46 19.33 -0.13
N ALA A 159 -7.35 18.93 -0.74
CA ALA A 159 -7.34 18.24 -2.03
C ALA A 159 -6.17 17.24 -2.15
N ALA A 160 -6.37 16.19 -2.92
CA ALA A 160 -5.30 15.28 -3.32
C ALA A 160 -4.79 15.68 -4.72
N HIS A 161 -3.47 15.80 -4.85
CA HIS A 161 -2.80 16.22 -6.08
C HIS A 161 -1.94 15.07 -6.58
N GLY A 162 -2.31 14.48 -7.72
CA GLY A 162 -1.59 13.38 -8.35
C GLY A 162 -0.62 13.85 -9.43
N PHE A 163 0.57 13.25 -9.46
CA PHE A 163 1.64 13.61 -10.41
C PHE A 163 2.27 12.35 -10.98
N PRO A 164 2.14 12.09 -12.30
CA PRO A 164 2.83 10.99 -12.95
C PRO A 164 4.34 11.25 -12.97
N VAL A 165 5.14 10.20 -12.82
CA VAL A 165 6.60 10.24 -12.86
C VAL A 165 7.10 9.34 -13.98
N ALA A 166 7.84 9.91 -14.93
CA ALA A 166 8.37 9.21 -16.09
C ALA A 166 9.80 8.66 -15.89
N ASP A 167 10.47 9.04 -14.79
CA ASP A 167 11.84 8.63 -14.53
C ASP A 167 11.94 7.12 -14.27
N PRO A 168 12.73 6.35 -15.03
CA PRO A 168 12.80 4.90 -14.90
C PRO A 168 13.78 4.42 -13.83
N ARG A 169 14.51 5.32 -13.17
CA ARG A 169 15.55 4.95 -12.19
C ARG A 169 14.93 4.41 -10.90
N ARG A 170 15.67 3.50 -10.27
CA ARG A 170 15.36 3.00 -8.94
C ARG A 170 15.79 4.01 -7.88
N TYR A 171 14.92 4.25 -6.90
CA TYR A 171 15.14 5.16 -5.79
C TYR A 171 14.94 4.48 -4.44
N THR A 172 15.64 4.99 -3.43
CA THR A 172 15.55 4.52 -2.03
C THR A 172 14.92 5.56 -1.11
N HIS A 173 15.01 6.84 -1.49
CA HIS A 173 14.50 7.96 -0.70
C HIS A 173 13.79 8.99 -1.58
N VAL A 174 12.79 9.67 -0.99
CA VAL A 174 12.19 10.86 -1.57
C VAL A 174 12.26 12.02 -0.58
N ARG A 175 12.32 13.26 -1.11
CA ARG A 175 12.26 14.49 -0.34
C ARG A 175 11.06 15.32 -0.81
N LEU A 176 10.10 15.50 0.09
CA LEU A 176 9.03 16.46 -0.11
C LEU A 176 9.55 17.83 0.30
N ASN A 177 9.49 18.81 -0.60
CA ASN A 177 9.72 20.23 -0.29
C ASN A 177 8.38 20.94 -0.35
N ILE A 178 8.09 21.80 0.62
CA ILE A 178 6.90 22.65 0.66
C ILE A 178 7.31 24.12 0.76
N PHE A 179 6.60 25.01 0.07
CA PHE A 179 7.03 26.41 -0.09
C PHE A 179 5.91 27.37 0.30
N PRO A 180 6.16 28.29 1.29
CA PRO A 180 7.33 28.30 2.17
C PRO A 180 7.21 27.28 3.31
N ASP A 181 6.00 27.07 3.83
CA ASP A 181 5.63 26.24 4.98
C ASP A 181 4.19 25.75 4.85
N GLY A 182 3.71 24.96 5.80
CA GLY A 182 2.30 24.57 5.89
C GLY A 182 2.10 23.11 6.31
N GLY A 183 0.88 22.61 6.06
CA GLY A 183 0.46 21.27 6.42
C GLY A 183 0.20 20.39 5.20
N VAL A 184 0.64 19.15 5.28
CA VAL A 184 0.39 18.06 4.30
C VAL A 184 -0.13 16.84 5.04
N ALA A 185 -1.30 16.38 4.67
CA ALA A 185 -1.93 15.23 5.32
C ALA A 185 -1.22 13.93 4.99
N ARG A 186 -0.97 13.68 3.69
CA ARG A 186 -0.28 12.45 3.25
C ARG A 186 0.62 12.73 2.04
N LEU A 187 1.70 11.98 1.99
CA LEU A 187 2.53 11.77 0.80
C LEU A 187 2.40 10.29 0.40
N ARG A 188 2.02 10.02 -0.86
CA ARG A 188 2.02 8.68 -1.43
C ARG A 188 3.02 8.60 -2.57
N VAL A 189 3.75 7.51 -2.64
CA VAL A 189 4.78 7.27 -3.65
C VAL A 189 4.52 5.91 -4.28
N HIS A 190 3.67 5.88 -5.30
CA HIS A 190 3.31 4.64 -5.97
C HIS A 190 4.36 4.24 -7.00
N GLY A 191 4.70 2.95 -7.03
CA GLY A 191 5.73 2.49 -7.96
C GLY A 191 5.94 0.98 -7.97
N GLU A 192 6.89 0.57 -8.79
CA GLU A 192 7.32 -0.81 -8.93
C GLU A 192 8.46 -1.10 -7.95
N VAL A 193 8.29 -2.11 -7.12
CA VAL A 193 9.34 -2.53 -6.18
C VAL A 193 10.50 -3.16 -6.94
N VAL A 194 11.71 -2.68 -6.70
CA VAL A 194 12.95 -3.22 -7.24
C VAL A 194 13.94 -3.40 -6.09
N PRO A 195 13.99 -4.59 -5.47
CA PRO A 195 14.92 -4.86 -4.37
C PRO A 195 16.37 -4.87 -4.85
N ASP A 196 17.30 -4.84 -3.93
CA ASP A 196 18.69 -5.12 -4.24
C ASP A 196 18.87 -6.63 -4.55
N PRO A 197 19.27 -7.02 -5.78
CA PRO A 197 19.45 -8.41 -6.14
C PRO A 197 20.49 -9.15 -5.26
N ALA A 198 21.47 -8.43 -4.70
CA ALA A 198 22.46 -9.01 -3.83
C ALA A 198 21.87 -9.57 -2.52
N LEU A 199 20.76 -8.99 -2.06
CA LEU A 199 20.05 -9.45 -0.86
C LEU A 199 19.21 -10.70 -1.09
N LEU A 200 18.98 -11.08 -2.34
CA LEU A 200 18.15 -12.25 -2.71
C LEU A 200 18.97 -13.42 -3.26
N ALA A 201 20.21 -13.17 -3.66
CA ALA A 201 21.04 -14.15 -4.33
C ALA A 201 21.34 -15.38 -3.44
N GLY A 202 21.11 -16.57 -3.97
CA GLY A 202 21.43 -17.84 -3.28
C GLY A 202 20.50 -18.20 -2.11
N LEU A 203 19.43 -17.44 -1.90
CA LEU A 203 18.48 -17.69 -0.82
C LEU A 203 17.22 -18.40 -1.33
N THR A 204 16.57 -19.15 -0.44
CA THR A 204 15.15 -19.48 -0.60
C THR A 204 14.34 -18.30 -0.08
N ILE A 205 13.55 -17.69 -0.96
CA ILE A 205 12.79 -16.48 -0.66
C ILE A 205 11.29 -16.71 -0.84
N ASP A 206 10.48 -15.81 -0.30
CA ASP A 206 9.08 -15.72 -0.69
C ASP A 206 8.98 -15.01 -2.06
N LEU A 207 8.73 -15.83 -3.10
CA LEU A 207 8.63 -15.36 -4.49
C LEU A 207 7.37 -14.54 -4.74
N ALA A 208 6.36 -14.64 -3.86
CA ALA A 208 5.14 -13.83 -3.94
C ALA A 208 5.19 -12.56 -3.08
N ALA A 209 6.27 -12.32 -2.35
CA ALA A 209 6.36 -11.15 -1.47
C ALA A 209 6.46 -9.84 -2.25
N LEU A 210 5.60 -8.89 -1.87
CA LEU A 210 5.58 -7.53 -2.43
C LEU A 210 6.94 -6.84 -2.27
N GLU A 211 7.55 -6.97 -1.09
CA GLU A 211 8.86 -6.39 -0.77
C GLU A 211 10.01 -6.98 -1.59
N ASN A 212 9.83 -8.15 -2.15
CA ASN A 212 10.78 -8.77 -3.08
C ASN A 212 10.52 -8.41 -4.55
N GLY A 213 9.44 -7.68 -4.85
CA GLY A 213 9.11 -7.22 -6.20
C GLY A 213 7.98 -8.01 -6.88
N ALA A 214 7.25 -8.86 -6.15
CA ALA A 214 6.05 -9.49 -6.69
C ALA A 214 4.93 -8.46 -6.93
N LEU A 215 4.06 -8.74 -7.88
CA LEU A 215 2.98 -7.84 -8.27
C LEU A 215 1.71 -8.64 -8.58
N VAL A 216 0.58 -8.22 -8.02
CA VAL A 216 -0.74 -8.72 -8.45
C VAL A 216 -1.04 -8.14 -9.83
N THR A 217 -1.26 -9.00 -10.82
CA THR A 217 -1.49 -8.63 -12.22
C THR A 217 -2.93 -8.73 -12.65
N GLY A 218 -3.79 -9.33 -11.83
CA GLY A 218 -5.22 -9.42 -12.08
C GLY A 218 -5.96 -10.15 -10.96
N CYS A 219 -7.25 -9.89 -10.87
CA CYS A 219 -8.16 -10.60 -9.97
C CYS A 219 -9.57 -10.64 -10.55
N SER A 220 -10.40 -11.54 -10.05
CA SER A 220 -11.82 -11.62 -10.41
C SER A 220 -12.66 -10.54 -9.74
N ASP A 221 -12.31 -10.16 -8.52
CA ASP A 221 -13.08 -9.25 -7.67
C ASP A 221 -12.18 -8.59 -6.62
N ASP A 222 -12.40 -7.29 -6.37
CA ASP A 222 -11.71 -6.48 -5.37
C ASP A 222 -12.69 -5.65 -4.52
N PHE A 223 -13.92 -6.10 -4.42
CA PHE A 223 -15.04 -5.33 -3.88
C PHE A 223 -14.83 -4.89 -2.43
N TYR A 224 -14.43 -5.80 -1.53
CA TYR A 224 -14.25 -5.45 -0.11
C TYR A 224 -12.83 -4.96 0.21
N SER A 225 -11.82 -5.55 -0.41
CA SER A 225 -10.43 -5.20 -0.13
C SER A 225 -9.49 -5.55 -1.29
N SER A 226 -8.38 -4.82 -1.35
CA SER A 226 -7.39 -4.96 -2.42
C SER A 226 -6.73 -6.34 -2.45
N PRO A 227 -6.61 -6.99 -3.62
CA PRO A 227 -5.87 -8.25 -3.77
C PRO A 227 -4.36 -8.11 -3.48
N VAL A 228 -3.78 -6.91 -3.57
CA VAL A 228 -2.38 -6.65 -3.21
C VAL A 228 -2.09 -6.97 -1.73
N ASN A 229 -3.10 -6.92 -0.89
CA ASN A 229 -2.96 -7.25 0.53
C ASN A 229 -2.45 -8.67 0.78
N VAL A 230 -2.77 -9.65 -0.09
CA VAL A 230 -2.34 -11.05 0.13
C VAL A 230 -0.82 -11.24 0.02
N ILE A 231 -0.15 -10.39 -0.74
CA ILE A 231 1.30 -10.42 -0.91
C ILE A 231 2.04 -9.39 -0.05
N ALA A 232 1.31 -8.59 0.75
CA ALA A 232 1.88 -7.58 1.64
C ALA A 232 2.74 -8.22 2.74
N PRO A 233 3.81 -7.55 3.21
CA PRO A 233 4.69 -8.06 4.27
C PRO A 233 3.95 -8.24 5.61
N GLY A 234 4.52 -9.09 6.46
CA GLY A 234 4.03 -9.33 7.82
C GLY A 234 2.71 -10.11 7.89
N LEU A 235 2.20 -10.25 9.11
CA LEU A 235 0.93 -10.91 9.40
C LEU A 235 -0.22 -9.90 9.36
N PRO A 236 -1.43 -10.32 8.97
CA PRO A 236 -2.62 -9.45 9.01
C PRO A 236 -3.01 -9.21 10.48
N ARG A 237 -3.33 -7.97 10.82
CA ARG A 237 -3.82 -7.59 12.16
C ARG A 237 -5.32 -7.78 12.29
N HIS A 238 -6.03 -7.71 11.16
CA HIS A 238 -7.48 -7.88 11.04
C HIS A 238 -7.84 -8.25 9.60
N GLN A 239 -9.09 -8.67 9.39
CA GLN A 239 -9.62 -9.16 8.11
C GLN A 239 -9.40 -8.20 6.93
N ALA A 240 -9.61 -6.90 7.12
CA ALA A 240 -9.47 -5.91 6.04
C ALA A 240 -8.03 -5.71 5.54
N GLU A 241 -7.03 -6.32 6.19
CA GLU A 241 -5.65 -6.39 5.70
C GLU A 241 -5.37 -7.62 4.82
N GLY A 242 -6.41 -8.42 4.52
CA GLY A 242 -6.40 -9.47 3.49
C GLY A 242 -7.11 -9.03 2.21
N TRP A 243 -7.28 -9.95 1.30
CA TRP A 243 -8.15 -9.83 0.12
C TRP A 243 -9.48 -10.51 0.42
N GLU A 244 -10.59 -9.85 0.09
CA GLU A 244 -11.93 -10.40 0.29
C GLU A 244 -12.83 -10.00 -0.88
N THR A 245 -13.50 -11.00 -1.46
CA THR A 245 -14.38 -10.87 -2.62
C THR A 245 -15.84 -10.72 -2.22
N ALA A 246 -16.66 -10.20 -3.10
CA ALA A 246 -18.10 -10.24 -2.97
C ALA A 246 -18.60 -11.69 -3.01
N ARG A 247 -19.70 -11.97 -2.29
CA ARG A 247 -20.31 -13.31 -2.30
C ARG A 247 -20.83 -13.67 -3.68
N ARG A 248 -20.31 -14.75 -4.27
CA ARG A 248 -20.77 -15.28 -5.56
C ARG A 248 -22.16 -15.90 -5.45
N ARG A 249 -22.91 -15.79 -6.55
CA ARG A 249 -24.24 -16.38 -6.70
C ARG A 249 -24.35 -17.28 -7.93
N ASP A 250 -23.23 -17.49 -8.62
CA ASP A 250 -23.09 -18.38 -9.78
C ASP A 250 -22.28 -19.64 -9.42
N GLY A 251 -22.01 -20.49 -10.39
CA GLY A 251 -21.21 -21.72 -10.22
C GLY A 251 -19.72 -21.52 -10.42
N GLY A 252 -19.23 -20.27 -10.51
CA GLY A 252 -17.82 -19.96 -10.71
C GLY A 252 -16.99 -19.96 -9.42
N ASN A 253 -15.77 -19.51 -9.53
CA ASN A 253 -14.86 -19.28 -8.41
C ASN A 253 -14.14 -17.94 -8.55
N ASP A 254 -13.59 -17.42 -7.46
CA ASP A 254 -12.77 -16.24 -7.50
C ASP A 254 -11.29 -16.58 -7.63
N TRP A 255 -10.54 -15.64 -8.19
CA TRP A 255 -9.13 -15.85 -8.49
C TRP A 255 -8.32 -14.55 -8.44
N LEU A 256 -7.02 -14.70 -8.24
CA LEU A 256 -6.04 -13.65 -8.48
C LEU A 256 -4.79 -14.22 -9.15
N THR A 257 -4.08 -13.37 -9.88
CA THR A 257 -2.79 -13.69 -10.50
C THR A 257 -1.68 -12.82 -9.94
N VAL A 258 -0.55 -13.45 -9.69
CA VAL A 258 0.67 -12.81 -9.17
C VAL A 258 1.81 -13.05 -10.15
N ARG A 259 2.43 -11.97 -10.62
CA ARG A 259 3.77 -12.05 -11.20
C ARG A 259 4.76 -12.19 -10.03
N LEU A 260 5.56 -13.25 -10.04
CA LEU A 260 6.54 -13.50 -8.99
C LEU A 260 7.63 -12.41 -8.99
N ALA A 261 8.27 -12.21 -7.86
CA ALA A 261 9.38 -11.27 -7.68
C ALA A 261 10.51 -11.54 -8.68
N VAL A 262 10.88 -12.81 -8.81
CA VAL A 262 11.80 -13.36 -9.81
C VAL A 262 11.27 -14.71 -10.26
N PRO A 263 11.64 -15.20 -11.45
CA PRO A 263 11.34 -16.58 -11.83
C PRO A 263 11.92 -17.55 -10.81
N GLY A 264 11.16 -18.58 -10.44
CA GLY A 264 11.64 -19.50 -9.42
C GLY A 264 10.88 -20.81 -9.36
N VAL A 265 11.48 -21.80 -8.69
CA VAL A 265 10.85 -23.10 -8.38
C VAL A 265 10.25 -23.02 -6.99
N ILE A 266 8.92 -23.06 -6.91
CA ILE A 266 8.19 -22.97 -5.66
C ILE A 266 8.21 -24.30 -4.95
N GLN A 267 8.66 -24.33 -3.71
CA GLN A 267 8.81 -25.53 -2.88
C GLN A 267 7.72 -25.66 -1.84
N VAL A 268 7.28 -24.52 -1.28
CA VAL A 268 6.24 -24.46 -0.25
C VAL A 268 5.28 -23.33 -0.57
N ALA A 269 3.98 -23.64 -0.56
CA ALA A 269 2.91 -22.63 -0.57
C ALA A 269 2.31 -22.51 0.82
N GLU A 270 2.11 -21.26 1.27
CA GLU A 270 1.33 -20.94 2.47
C GLU A 270 0.08 -20.16 2.04
N LEU A 271 -1.09 -20.72 2.38
CA LEU A 271 -2.39 -20.10 2.18
C LEU A 271 -2.96 -19.77 3.56
N ASP A 272 -3.03 -18.50 3.88
CA ASP A 272 -3.39 -18.01 5.22
C ASP A 272 -4.80 -17.41 5.24
N THR A 273 -5.69 -18.01 6.02
CA THR A 273 -7.06 -17.54 6.25
C THR A 273 -7.23 -16.88 7.61
N THR A 274 -6.16 -16.50 8.30
CA THR A 274 -6.18 -15.82 9.60
C THR A 274 -7.15 -14.62 9.58
N ASN A 275 -7.94 -14.47 10.63
CA ASN A 275 -9.01 -13.47 10.79
C ASN A 275 -10.26 -13.71 9.90
N LEU A 276 -10.29 -14.71 9.04
CA LEU A 276 -11.41 -15.02 8.15
C LEU A 276 -12.21 -16.19 8.75
N VAL A 277 -13.03 -15.90 9.75
CA VAL A 277 -13.77 -16.92 10.51
C VAL A 277 -15.01 -17.42 9.75
N TYR A 278 -15.74 -16.51 9.07
CA TYR A 278 -17.03 -16.80 8.42
C TYR A 278 -16.99 -16.68 6.91
N ASN A 279 -15.90 -16.19 6.37
CA ASN A 279 -15.70 -15.83 4.97
C ASN A 279 -14.41 -16.41 4.38
N ALA A 280 -13.80 -17.39 5.04
CA ALA A 280 -12.74 -18.18 4.43
C ALA A 280 -13.30 -19.03 3.27
N PRO A 281 -12.55 -19.21 2.17
CA PRO A 281 -12.95 -20.09 1.10
C PRO A 281 -12.97 -21.56 1.57
N ALA A 282 -13.87 -22.37 0.99
CA ALA A 282 -13.94 -23.79 1.32
C ALA A 282 -12.74 -24.57 0.81
N ALA A 283 -12.16 -24.13 -0.31
CA ALA A 283 -11.00 -24.77 -0.93
C ALA A 283 -10.22 -23.77 -1.80
N ALA A 284 -8.99 -24.10 -2.11
CA ALA A 284 -8.18 -23.34 -3.07
C ALA A 284 -7.31 -24.26 -3.93
N SER A 285 -6.86 -23.75 -5.08
CA SER A 285 -5.84 -24.39 -5.93
C SER A 285 -4.82 -23.35 -6.41
N LEU A 286 -3.62 -23.83 -6.79
CA LEU A 286 -2.58 -22.98 -7.38
C LEU A 286 -2.16 -23.53 -8.73
N LYS A 287 -1.97 -22.63 -9.69
CA LYS A 287 -1.38 -22.91 -11.00
C LYS A 287 -0.18 -22.02 -11.22
N GLY A 288 0.86 -22.53 -11.87
CA GLY A 288 2.03 -21.77 -12.28
C GLY A 288 2.09 -21.59 -13.79
N ALA A 289 2.73 -20.53 -14.26
CA ALA A 289 3.07 -20.35 -15.67
C ALA A 289 4.49 -19.80 -15.81
N ASP A 290 5.22 -20.28 -16.82
CA ASP A 290 6.58 -19.81 -17.13
C ASP A 290 6.62 -19.10 -18.49
N LEU A 291 6.75 -17.77 -18.45
CA LEU A 291 6.77 -16.92 -19.64
C LEU A 291 8.17 -16.45 -20.04
N ARG A 292 9.25 -17.01 -19.49
CA ARG A 292 10.65 -16.60 -19.79
C ARG A 292 11.02 -16.67 -21.26
N GLY A 293 10.40 -17.55 -22.03
CA GLY A 293 10.59 -17.65 -23.48
C GLY A 293 9.91 -16.59 -24.34
N ARG A 294 9.07 -15.74 -23.75
CA ARG A 294 8.42 -14.61 -24.47
C ARG A 294 9.31 -13.38 -24.47
N ALA A 295 9.36 -12.69 -25.61
CA ALA A 295 10.32 -11.60 -25.85
C ALA A 295 10.33 -10.52 -24.74
N THR A 296 11.52 -10.17 -24.31
CA THR A 296 11.93 -9.04 -23.45
C THR A 296 11.47 -9.03 -21.98
N GLY A 297 12.45 -9.19 -21.08
CA GLY A 297 12.33 -9.03 -19.63
C GLY A 297 12.41 -10.33 -18.84
N LEU A 298 12.78 -10.22 -17.58
CA LEU A 298 13.02 -11.34 -16.65
C LEU A 298 11.81 -12.28 -16.51
N HIS A 299 10.60 -11.76 -16.61
CA HIS A 299 9.35 -12.50 -16.40
C HIS A 299 8.61 -12.86 -17.71
N GLY A 300 9.17 -12.52 -18.88
CA GLY A 300 8.45 -12.55 -20.15
C GLY A 300 7.46 -11.39 -20.28
N SER A 301 6.70 -11.35 -21.38
CA SER A 301 5.72 -10.28 -21.65
C SER A 301 4.30 -10.81 -21.72
N GLY A 302 3.34 -10.00 -21.26
CA GLY A 302 1.91 -10.29 -21.30
C GLY A 302 1.40 -11.19 -20.17
N ALA A 303 0.13 -11.52 -20.22
CA ALA A 303 -0.51 -12.47 -19.31
C ALA A 303 -0.39 -13.90 -19.84
N PRO A 304 -0.35 -14.93 -18.95
CA PRO A 304 -0.41 -16.31 -19.38
C PRO A 304 -1.73 -16.64 -20.09
N GLY A 305 -1.67 -17.41 -21.19
CA GLY A 305 -2.82 -18.02 -21.81
C GLY A 305 -3.34 -19.21 -21.01
N GLU A 306 -4.57 -19.66 -21.27
CA GLU A 306 -5.19 -20.76 -20.52
C GLU A 306 -4.41 -22.09 -20.62
N ASP A 307 -3.75 -22.36 -21.72
CA ASP A 307 -2.95 -23.56 -22.00
C ASP A 307 -1.52 -23.53 -21.41
N GLU A 308 -1.09 -22.38 -20.88
CA GLU A 308 0.24 -22.23 -20.29
C GLU A 308 0.29 -22.53 -18.79
N TRP A 309 -0.88 -22.59 -18.16
CA TRP A 309 -0.99 -22.90 -16.75
C TRP A 309 -0.73 -24.39 -16.46
N PHE A 310 0.14 -24.68 -15.53
CA PHE A 310 0.37 -26.02 -14.99
C PHE A 310 0.02 -26.07 -13.51
N GLU A 311 -0.42 -27.21 -13.03
CA GLU A 311 -0.82 -27.40 -11.63
C GLU A 311 0.40 -27.31 -10.69
N LEU A 312 0.26 -26.54 -9.63
CA LEU A 312 1.19 -26.45 -8.49
C LEU A 312 0.59 -27.09 -7.25
N LEU A 313 -0.66 -26.78 -6.94
CA LEU A 313 -1.43 -27.33 -5.84
C LEU A 313 -2.83 -27.70 -6.38
N PRO A 314 -3.23 -28.98 -6.33
CA PRO A 314 -4.58 -29.37 -6.73
C PRO A 314 -5.62 -28.76 -5.78
N LEU A 315 -6.90 -28.82 -6.16
CA LEU A 315 -7.97 -28.32 -5.34
C LEU A 315 -7.94 -28.97 -3.94
N THR A 316 -7.65 -28.15 -2.94
CA THR A 316 -7.39 -28.56 -1.57
C THR A 316 -8.29 -27.79 -0.60
N ARG A 317 -8.91 -28.49 0.33
CA ARG A 317 -9.78 -27.87 1.36
C ARG A 317 -8.97 -26.97 2.27
N LEU A 318 -9.58 -25.83 2.62
CA LEU A 318 -9.08 -24.90 3.61
C LEU A 318 -9.97 -24.88 4.85
N GLN A 319 -9.41 -24.41 5.96
CA GLN A 319 -10.10 -24.18 7.21
C GLN A 319 -10.16 -22.66 7.48
N PRO A 320 -11.19 -22.15 8.12
CA PRO A 320 -11.20 -20.78 8.60
C PRO A 320 -10.09 -20.52 9.62
N ASP A 321 -9.65 -19.26 9.70
CA ASP A 321 -8.71 -18.76 10.69
C ASP A 321 -7.45 -19.62 10.86
N THR A 322 -6.88 -20.09 9.73
CA THR A 322 -5.81 -21.11 9.73
C THR A 322 -4.73 -20.76 8.72
N ARG A 323 -3.46 -20.95 9.09
CA ARG A 323 -2.30 -20.89 8.19
C ARG A 323 -2.01 -22.30 7.65
N HIS A 324 -2.32 -22.52 6.38
CA HIS A 324 -2.09 -23.80 5.71
C HIS A 324 -0.75 -23.81 5.00
N ARG A 325 0.04 -24.87 5.15
CA ARG A 325 1.34 -25.03 4.49
C ARG A 325 1.37 -26.32 3.69
N PHE A 326 1.70 -26.20 2.41
CA PHE A 326 1.74 -27.29 1.47
C PHE A 326 3.12 -27.40 0.86
N ARG A 327 3.73 -28.60 0.94
CA ARG A 327 4.91 -28.92 0.13
C ARG A 327 4.46 -29.21 -1.28
N LEU A 328 5.06 -28.52 -2.25
CA LEU A 328 4.76 -28.71 -3.67
C LEU A 328 5.75 -29.71 -4.28
N ALA A 329 5.22 -30.62 -5.11
CA ALA A 329 6.05 -31.62 -5.82
C ALA A 329 6.59 -31.04 -7.14
N ALA A 330 6.16 -29.89 -7.59
CA ALA A 330 6.54 -29.32 -8.87
C ALA A 330 8.01 -28.90 -8.88
N ALA A 331 8.75 -29.41 -9.88
CA ALA A 331 10.14 -29.04 -10.18
C ALA A 331 10.23 -27.95 -11.28
N ARG A 332 9.09 -27.46 -11.79
CA ARG A 332 9.04 -26.45 -12.85
C ARG A 332 9.17 -25.04 -12.27
N ALA A 333 9.95 -24.22 -12.95
CA ALA A 333 9.98 -22.79 -12.65
C ALA A 333 8.68 -22.13 -13.08
N ALA A 334 8.30 -21.07 -12.37
CA ALA A 334 7.20 -20.20 -12.70
C ALA A 334 7.65 -18.73 -12.70
N THR A 335 7.04 -17.93 -13.54
CA THR A 335 7.11 -16.47 -13.54
C THR A 335 5.83 -15.85 -12.98
N HIS A 336 4.72 -16.58 -13.12
CA HIS A 336 3.38 -16.17 -12.68
C HIS A 336 2.71 -17.32 -11.93
N VAL A 337 1.87 -16.96 -10.97
CA VAL A 337 1.01 -17.89 -10.23
C VAL A 337 -0.41 -17.38 -10.25
N ARG A 338 -1.36 -18.29 -10.47
CA ARG A 338 -2.78 -18.04 -10.28
C ARG A 338 -3.25 -18.82 -9.05
N LEU A 339 -3.86 -18.10 -8.13
CA LEU A 339 -4.62 -18.65 -7.01
C LEU A 339 -6.09 -18.64 -7.38
N ASP A 340 -6.73 -19.79 -7.32
CA ASP A 340 -8.19 -19.94 -7.41
C ASP A 340 -8.73 -20.27 -6.01
N ILE A 341 -9.73 -19.55 -5.53
CA ILE A 341 -10.46 -19.80 -4.28
C ILE A 341 -11.89 -20.22 -4.59
N HIS A 342 -12.44 -21.14 -3.82
CA HIS A 342 -13.73 -21.76 -4.12
C HIS A 342 -14.70 -21.68 -2.94
N PRO A 343 -15.97 -21.23 -3.17
CA PRO A 343 -16.41 -20.51 -4.38
C PRO A 343 -15.94 -19.06 -4.38
N ASP A 344 -15.90 -18.42 -3.22
CA ASP A 344 -15.56 -17.03 -2.93
C ASP A 344 -14.97 -16.91 -1.53
N GLY A 345 -14.78 -15.70 -1.04
CA GLY A 345 -14.34 -15.43 0.31
C GLY A 345 -13.08 -14.58 0.33
N GLY A 346 -12.16 -14.90 1.24
CA GLY A 346 -10.96 -14.11 1.38
C GLY A 346 -9.72 -14.92 1.72
N LEU A 347 -8.57 -14.31 1.50
CA LEU A 347 -7.26 -14.82 1.91
C LEU A 347 -6.48 -13.71 2.60
N ALA A 348 -5.97 -13.99 3.78
CA ALA A 348 -5.19 -13.02 4.55
C ALA A 348 -3.80 -12.84 3.94
N ARG A 349 -3.10 -13.96 3.64
CA ARG A 349 -1.77 -13.95 2.98
C ARG A 349 -1.58 -15.14 2.05
N LEU A 350 -0.81 -14.89 0.99
CA LEU A 350 -0.22 -15.89 0.10
C LEU A 350 1.31 -15.80 0.24
N ARG A 351 1.99 -16.91 0.53
CA ARG A 351 3.44 -16.99 0.53
C ARG A 351 3.89 -18.14 -0.34
N LEU A 352 4.87 -17.92 -1.19
CA LEU A 352 5.39 -18.90 -2.14
C LEU A 352 6.90 -19.01 -1.99
N HIS A 353 7.32 -19.85 -1.02
CA HIS A 353 8.74 -20.02 -0.74
C HIS A 353 9.40 -20.91 -1.77
N GLY A 354 10.46 -20.43 -2.38
CA GLY A 354 11.15 -21.12 -3.46
C GLY A 354 12.53 -20.59 -3.76
N ALA A 355 13.22 -21.28 -4.65
CA ALA A 355 14.54 -20.91 -5.13
C ALA A 355 14.42 -20.11 -6.43
N PRO A 356 15.02 -18.90 -6.51
CA PRO A 356 15.17 -18.18 -7.76
C PRO A 356 15.88 -19.03 -8.82
N VAL A 357 15.48 -18.89 -10.07
CA VAL A 357 16.19 -19.48 -11.23
C VAL A 357 16.67 -18.34 -12.13
N THR A 358 17.89 -18.46 -12.59
CA THR A 358 18.54 -17.53 -13.53
C THR A 358 18.15 -17.84 -14.99
#